data_f137415ec15321f7b917523f97e9e400
#
_entry.id   f137415ec15321f7b917523f97e9e400
#
_cell.length_a   1.000
_cell.length_b   1.000
_cell.length_c   1.000
_cell.angle_alpha   90.00
_cell.angle_beta   90.00
_cell.angle_gamma   90.00
#
_symmetry.space_group_name_H-M   'P 1'
#
loop_
_entity.id
_entity.type
_entity.pdbx_description
1 polymer ?
#
loop_
_entity_poly.entity_id
_entity_poly.type
_entity_poly.pdbx_seq_one_letter_code
_entity_poly.pdbx_strand_id
1 'polypeptide(L)'
;MLKKLALIIYLISLQHLFSQSPNDQIRNEIHLEYIKDIKLFHSPPEPLFIGRPFELSLVTELSESIIISVLLFFKTDSMKTYREILLDGESGLYKYKVNIKDFPGNTINYFFAVRTTDGKIYGAPVNKENILVPIQKNFIDPVQYYEQKKRLNQ
;
A
#
# COMPACT_ATOMS: atom_id res chain seq x y z
N MET A 1 1.97 -59.87 0.87
CA MET A 1 1.29 -58.72 0.21
C MET A 1 0.98 -57.58 1.15
N LEU A 2 0.54 -57.78 2.38
CA LEU A 2 0.16 -56.72 3.35
C LEU A 2 1.28 -55.70 3.66
N LYS A 3 2.54 -56.15 3.80
CA LYS A 3 3.68 -55.28 4.13
C LYS A 3 4.04 -54.23 3.03
N LYS A 4 3.77 -54.58 1.76
CA LYS A 4 3.98 -53.64 0.65
C LYS A 4 2.89 -52.54 0.56
N LEU A 5 1.66 -52.91 0.96
CA LEU A 5 0.53 -51.97 0.99
C LEU A 5 0.70 -50.92 2.09
N ALA A 6 1.17 -51.34 3.27
CA ALA A 6 1.44 -50.44 4.39
C ALA A 6 2.54 -49.41 4.08
N LEU A 7 3.58 -49.81 3.33
CA LEU A 7 4.67 -48.92 2.93
C LEU A 7 4.20 -47.84 1.92
N ILE A 8 3.29 -48.19 1.00
CA ILE A 8 2.73 -47.26 0.02
C ILE A 8 1.83 -46.21 0.72
N ILE A 9 1.02 -46.62 1.69
CA ILE A 9 0.15 -45.72 2.45
C ILE A 9 1.02 -44.76 3.28
N TYR A 10 2.13 -45.20 3.87
CA TYR A 10 3.05 -44.36 4.62
C TYR A 10 3.77 -43.35 3.74
N LEU A 11 4.17 -43.72 2.52
CA LEU A 11 4.78 -42.82 1.54
C LEU A 11 3.81 -41.73 1.03
N ILE A 12 2.53 -42.07 0.85
CA ILE A 12 1.50 -41.10 0.43
C ILE A 12 1.18 -40.12 1.56
N SER A 13 1.18 -40.55 2.83
CA SER A 13 0.98 -39.64 3.98
C SER A 13 2.14 -38.68 4.20
N LEU A 14 3.38 -39.07 3.86
CA LEU A 14 4.54 -38.14 3.92
C LEU A 14 4.50 -37.05 2.86
N GLN A 15 3.92 -37.31 1.69
CA GLN A 15 3.83 -36.28 0.63
C GLN A 15 2.84 -35.16 0.96
N HIS A 16 1.84 -35.43 1.79
CA HIS A 16 0.92 -34.38 2.26
C HIS A 16 1.52 -33.45 3.32
N LEU A 17 2.59 -33.85 3.99
CA LEU A 17 3.29 -33.04 5.00
C LEU A 17 4.27 -32.02 4.38
N PHE A 18 4.65 -32.18 3.12
CA PHE A 18 5.60 -31.28 2.43
C PHE A 18 4.95 -30.34 1.41
N SER A 19 3.62 -30.33 1.30
CA SER A 19 2.89 -29.52 0.31
C SER A 19 2.43 -28.16 0.84
N GLN A 20 2.85 -27.75 2.04
CA GLN A 20 2.61 -26.37 2.49
C GLN A 20 3.84 -25.55 2.17
N SER A 21 3.73 -24.72 1.14
CA SER A 21 4.75 -23.73 0.79
C SER A 21 4.98 -22.78 1.99
N PRO A 22 6.24 -22.54 2.39
CA PRO A 22 6.55 -21.57 3.45
C PRO A 22 5.96 -20.18 3.19
N ASN A 23 5.66 -19.85 1.94
CA ASN A 23 5.04 -18.59 1.55
C ASN A 23 3.55 -18.47 1.94
N ASP A 24 2.83 -19.57 2.11
CA ASP A 24 1.41 -19.52 2.49
C ASP A 24 1.22 -19.31 3.99
N GLN A 25 2.18 -19.73 4.82
CA GLN A 25 2.16 -19.47 6.26
C GLN A 25 2.46 -17.99 6.57
N ILE A 26 3.38 -17.35 5.84
CA ILE A 26 3.69 -15.93 6.01
C ILE A 26 2.50 -15.05 5.57
N ARG A 27 1.68 -15.51 4.63
CA ARG A 27 0.50 -14.78 4.15
C ARG A 27 -0.65 -14.74 5.15
N ASN A 28 -0.75 -15.70 6.05
CA ASN A 28 -1.84 -15.82 7.01
C ASN A 28 -1.55 -15.21 8.39
N GLU A 29 -0.30 -14.79 8.68
CA GLU A 29 0.08 -14.25 9.99
C GLU A 29 0.24 -12.73 10.05
N ILE A 30 0.14 -12.03 8.92
CA ILE A 30 0.08 -10.57 8.98
C ILE A 30 -1.39 -10.15 9.11
N HIS A 31 -2.02 -10.48 10.23
CA HIS A 31 -3.16 -9.72 10.73
C HIS A 31 -2.60 -8.38 11.23
N LEU A 32 -2.53 -7.42 10.31
CA LEU A 32 -2.26 -6.04 10.65
C LEU A 32 -3.46 -5.52 11.45
N GLU A 33 -3.39 -5.55 12.77
CA GLU A 33 -4.34 -4.83 13.62
C GLU A 33 -4.12 -3.33 13.39
N TYR A 34 -4.92 -2.74 12.50
CA TYR A 34 -4.98 -1.29 12.34
C TYR A 34 -5.76 -0.71 13.52
N ILE A 35 -5.09 0.10 14.33
CA ILE A 35 -5.70 0.74 15.49
C ILE A 35 -6.58 1.90 15.01
N LYS A 36 -7.80 1.97 15.54
CA LYS A 36 -8.87 2.90 15.14
C LYS A 36 -8.59 4.37 15.49
N ASP A 37 -7.56 4.68 16.24
CA ASP A 37 -7.14 6.05 16.47
C ASP A 37 -6.58 6.64 15.18
N ILE A 38 -7.31 7.60 14.62
CA ILE A 38 -6.88 8.32 13.42
C ILE A 38 -5.68 9.19 13.82
N LYS A 39 -4.48 8.62 13.67
CA LYS A 39 -3.21 9.31 13.91
C LYS A 39 -2.46 9.63 12.64
N LEU A 40 -3.03 9.21 11.51
CA LEU A 40 -2.45 9.41 10.20
C LEU A 40 -3.43 10.19 9.34
N PHE A 41 -2.99 11.34 8.82
CA PHE A 41 -3.79 12.23 8.00
C PHE A 41 -3.14 12.38 6.61
N HIS A 42 -3.94 12.17 5.59
CA HIS A 42 -3.53 12.36 4.22
C HIS A 42 -4.67 12.98 3.42
N SER A 43 -4.36 14.03 2.67
CA SER A 43 -5.26 14.62 1.69
C SER A 43 -4.74 14.32 0.28
N PRO A 44 -5.48 13.55 -0.52
CA PRO A 44 -5.08 13.25 -1.89
C PRO A 44 -4.92 14.53 -2.71
N PRO A 45 -3.80 14.70 -3.44
CA PRO A 45 -3.68 15.84 -4.34
C PRO A 45 -4.68 15.74 -5.50
N GLU A 46 -5.34 16.87 -5.81
CA GLU A 46 -6.30 16.96 -6.92
C GLU A 46 -6.22 18.31 -7.61
N PRO A 47 -6.23 18.35 -8.93
CA PRO A 47 -6.21 17.24 -9.88
C PRO A 47 -4.79 16.67 -10.08
N LEU A 48 -4.69 15.38 -10.43
CA LEU A 48 -3.45 14.75 -10.88
C LEU A 48 -3.35 14.84 -12.40
N PHE A 49 -2.33 15.50 -12.92
CA PHE A 49 -2.16 15.66 -14.35
C PHE A 49 -1.17 14.66 -14.95
N ILE A 50 -1.50 14.13 -16.14
CA ILE A 50 -0.60 13.32 -16.95
C ILE A 50 0.72 14.09 -17.18
N GLY A 51 1.84 13.42 -16.97
CA GLY A 51 3.17 13.95 -17.25
C GLY A 51 3.68 15.02 -16.28
N ARG A 52 2.93 15.38 -15.24
CA ARG A 52 3.35 16.32 -14.21
C ARG A 52 3.70 15.61 -12.92
N PRO A 53 4.81 15.98 -12.26
CA PRO A 53 5.11 15.48 -10.94
C PRO A 53 4.09 16.02 -9.91
N PHE A 54 3.82 15.22 -8.88
CA PHE A 54 2.97 15.60 -7.76
C PHE A 54 3.58 15.10 -6.44
N GLU A 55 3.12 15.64 -5.33
CA GLU A 55 3.59 15.28 -4.00
C GLU A 55 2.51 14.49 -3.27
N LEU A 56 2.91 13.38 -2.66
CA LEU A 56 2.12 12.64 -1.69
C LEU A 56 2.68 12.94 -0.30
N SER A 57 1.85 13.43 0.60
CA SER A 57 2.24 13.79 1.95
C SER A 57 1.41 13.04 2.99
N LEU A 58 2.05 12.65 4.07
CA LEU A 58 1.42 12.07 5.26
C LEU A 58 1.73 12.96 6.45
N VAL A 59 0.72 13.30 7.23
CA VAL A 59 0.86 13.93 8.55
C VAL A 59 0.53 12.91 9.61
N THR A 60 1.32 12.83 10.66
CA THR A 60 1.04 11.94 11.80
C THR A 60 1.14 12.68 13.13
N GLU A 61 0.26 12.33 14.07
CA GLU A 61 0.31 12.76 15.47
C GLU A 61 1.15 11.80 16.35
N LEU A 62 1.71 10.73 15.76
CA LEU A 62 2.60 9.84 16.48
C LEU A 62 3.89 10.58 16.85
N SER A 63 4.38 10.35 18.06
CA SER A 63 5.68 10.90 18.47
C SER A 63 6.80 10.31 17.61
N GLU A 64 7.71 11.16 17.15
CA GLU A 64 8.88 10.72 16.37
C GLU A 64 9.73 9.67 17.10
N SER A 65 9.78 9.76 18.45
CA SER A 65 10.54 8.82 19.28
C SER A 65 10.05 7.38 19.19
N ILE A 66 8.81 7.15 18.77
CA ILE A 66 8.23 5.81 18.62
C ILE A 66 8.17 5.35 17.16
N ILE A 67 8.40 6.24 16.19
CA ILE A 67 8.35 5.89 14.76
C ILE A 67 9.66 5.22 14.36
N ILE A 68 9.58 4.00 13.81
CA ILE A 68 10.71 3.31 13.20
C ILE A 68 10.83 3.68 11.72
N SER A 69 9.71 3.67 11.00
CA SER A 69 9.68 3.96 9.57
C SER A 69 8.31 4.42 9.11
N VAL A 70 8.31 5.31 8.13
CA VAL A 70 7.11 5.73 7.41
C VAL A 70 7.27 5.29 5.96
N LEU A 71 6.32 4.53 5.46
CA LEU A 71 6.38 3.87 4.17
C LEU A 71 5.22 4.33 3.29
N LEU A 72 5.52 4.62 2.04
CA LEU A 72 4.54 4.81 0.97
C LEU A 72 4.58 3.58 0.07
N PHE A 73 3.43 2.97 -0.13
CA PHE A 73 3.22 1.93 -1.12
C PHE A 73 2.42 2.50 -2.27
N PHE A 74 2.92 2.42 -3.49
CA PHE A 74 2.17 2.85 -4.66
C PHE A 74 2.41 1.97 -5.87
N LYS A 75 1.45 1.95 -6.77
CA LYS A 75 1.58 1.37 -8.12
C LYS A 75 0.71 2.14 -9.10
N THR A 76 1.15 2.19 -10.35
CA THR A 76 0.31 2.58 -11.49
C THR A 76 -0.36 1.35 -12.11
N ASP A 77 -1.31 1.55 -13.01
CA ASP A 77 -1.95 0.46 -13.78
C ASP A 77 -0.97 -0.30 -14.68
N SER A 78 0.20 0.27 -15.02
CA SER A 78 1.27 -0.41 -15.75
C SER A 78 2.17 -1.30 -14.87
N MET A 79 2.06 -1.21 -13.54
CA MET A 79 2.90 -1.95 -12.59
C MET A 79 2.16 -3.17 -12.03
N LYS A 80 2.84 -4.32 -11.98
CA LYS A 80 2.27 -5.56 -11.42
C LYS A 80 2.18 -5.54 -9.88
N THR A 81 3.16 -4.94 -9.23
CA THR A 81 3.31 -4.93 -7.77
C THR A 81 3.42 -3.51 -7.23
N TYR A 82 3.09 -3.33 -5.95
CA TYR A 82 3.36 -2.09 -5.25
C TYR A 82 4.87 -1.85 -5.12
N ARG A 83 5.27 -0.60 -5.31
CA ARG A 83 6.60 -0.11 -4.95
C ARG A 83 6.54 0.42 -3.53
N GLU A 84 7.52 0.03 -2.73
CA GLU A 84 7.72 0.51 -1.38
C GLU A 84 8.76 1.63 -1.38
N ILE A 85 8.44 2.74 -0.74
CA ILE A 85 9.32 3.89 -0.55
C ILE A 85 9.37 4.24 0.92
N LEU A 86 10.57 4.26 1.48
CA LEU A 86 10.81 4.85 2.79
C LEU A 86 10.73 6.38 2.65
N LEU A 87 9.89 6.99 3.47
CA LEU A 87 9.69 8.43 3.48
C LEU A 87 10.61 9.08 4.50
N ASP A 88 11.30 10.13 4.06
CA ASP A 88 12.00 11.05 4.95
C ASP A 88 11.03 12.16 5.38
N GLY A 89 11.14 12.58 6.63
CA GLY A 89 10.29 13.64 7.18
C GLY A 89 10.71 14.03 8.58
N GLU A 90 10.17 15.14 9.03
CA GLU A 90 10.39 15.68 10.37
C GLU A 90 9.11 16.32 10.89
N SER A 91 9.00 16.45 12.20
CA SER A 91 7.85 17.11 12.84
C SER A 91 6.49 16.52 12.44
N GLY A 92 6.46 15.19 12.22
CA GLY A 92 5.25 14.46 11.86
C GLY A 92 4.80 14.63 10.40
N LEU A 93 5.56 15.34 9.55
CA LEU A 93 5.25 15.54 8.14
C LEU A 93 6.24 14.77 7.26
N TYR A 94 5.72 13.85 6.46
CA TYR A 94 6.46 13.00 5.54
C TYR A 94 5.98 13.22 4.11
N LYS A 95 6.90 13.30 3.15
CA LYS A 95 6.60 13.68 1.78
C LYS A 95 7.35 12.84 0.77
N TYR A 96 6.71 12.59 -0.37
CA TYR A 96 7.35 11.98 -1.51
C TYR A 96 6.87 12.62 -2.81
N LYS A 97 7.81 13.07 -3.63
CA LYS A 97 7.53 13.62 -4.96
C LYS A 97 7.52 12.50 -5.99
N VAL A 98 6.33 12.16 -6.48
CA VAL A 98 6.16 11.17 -7.54
C VAL A 98 6.41 11.83 -8.89
N ASN A 99 7.34 11.27 -9.65
CA ASN A 99 7.57 11.68 -11.03
C ASN A 99 6.94 10.64 -11.97
N ILE A 100 5.84 11.00 -12.61
CA ILE A 100 5.09 10.11 -13.49
C ILE A 100 5.89 9.65 -14.74
N LYS A 101 6.94 10.37 -15.11
CA LYS A 101 7.82 9.94 -16.21
C LYS A 101 8.54 8.64 -15.86
N ASP A 102 8.85 8.43 -14.57
CA ASP A 102 9.51 7.23 -14.08
C ASP A 102 8.51 6.07 -13.84
N PHE A 103 7.23 6.40 -13.69
CA PHE A 103 6.15 5.47 -13.38
C PHE A 103 4.93 5.73 -14.27
N PRO A 104 5.01 5.39 -15.58
CA PRO A 104 3.93 5.65 -16.52
C PRO A 104 2.64 4.90 -16.12
N GLY A 105 1.50 5.46 -16.50
CA GLY A 105 0.18 4.89 -16.26
C GLY A 105 -0.92 5.93 -16.37
N ASN A 106 -2.19 5.47 -16.33
CA ASN A 106 -3.37 6.31 -16.34
C ASN A 106 -3.99 6.46 -14.95
N THR A 107 -3.63 5.56 -14.05
CA THR A 107 -4.12 5.57 -12.66
C THR A 107 -2.96 5.31 -11.70
N ILE A 108 -3.12 5.79 -10.47
CA ILE A 108 -2.25 5.44 -9.34
C ILE A 108 -3.11 4.88 -8.20
N ASN A 109 -2.61 3.80 -7.59
CA ASN A 109 -3.13 3.25 -6.34
C ASN A 109 -2.04 3.37 -5.29
N TYR A 110 -2.37 3.89 -4.10
CA TYR A 110 -1.37 4.05 -3.05
C TYR A 110 -1.98 4.03 -1.65
N PHE A 111 -1.13 3.76 -0.67
CA PHE A 111 -1.43 3.85 0.76
C PHE A 111 -0.14 4.07 1.55
N PHE A 112 -0.29 4.45 2.81
CA PHE A 112 0.81 4.65 3.73
C PHE A 112 0.79 3.61 4.85
N ALA A 113 1.97 3.31 5.40
CA ALA A 113 2.12 2.52 6.61
C ALA A 113 3.20 3.15 7.51
N VAL A 114 2.92 3.20 8.81
CA VAL A 114 3.86 3.67 9.83
C VAL A 114 4.15 2.53 10.79
N ARG A 115 5.42 2.17 10.95
CA ARG A 115 5.88 1.15 11.90
C ARG A 115 6.41 1.83 13.14
N THR A 116 6.05 1.28 14.30
CA THR A 116 6.42 1.85 15.60
C THR A 116 7.25 0.88 16.43
N THR A 117 7.97 1.41 17.42
CA THR A 117 8.89 0.67 18.30
C THR A 117 8.19 -0.38 19.15
N ASP A 118 6.89 -0.23 19.42
CA ASP A 118 6.06 -1.22 20.13
C ASP A 118 5.52 -2.33 19.22
N GLY A 119 6.01 -2.39 17.97
CA GLY A 119 5.66 -3.43 16.99
C GLY A 119 4.32 -3.20 16.28
N LYS A 120 3.63 -2.10 16.54
CA LYS A 120 2.38 -1.78 15.84
C LYS A 120 2.63 -1.23 14.45
N ILE A 121 1.63 -1.43 13.57
CA ILE A 121 1.61 -0.85 12.23
C ILE A 121 0.31 -0.07 12.07
N TYR A 122 0.45 1.21 11.76
CA TYR A 122 -0.67 2.08 11.41
C TYR A 122 -0.74 2.21 9.90
N GLY A 123 -1.94 2.06 9.32
CA GLY A 123 -2.16 2.23 7.88
C GLY A 123 -3.09 3.41 7.58
N ALA A 124 -2.91 4.02 6.42
CA ALA A 124 -3.80 5.08 5.93
C ALA A 124 -3.93 5.02 4.39
N PRO A 125 -5.14 5.21 3.87
CA PRO A 125 -6.40 5.35 4.59
C PRO A 125 -6.99 4.01 5.04
N VAL A 126 -7.82 4.05 6.06
CA VAL A 126 -8.62 2.90 6.51
C VAL A 126 -10.10 3.23 6.40
N ASN A 127 -10.92 2.21 6.16
CA ASN A 127 -12.37 2.34 6.15
C ASN A 127 -12.96 2.33 7.59
N LYS A 128 -14.28 2.38 7.69
CA LYS A 128 -15.00 2.36 8.99
C LYS A 128 -14.79 1.05 9.78
N GLU A 129 -14.35 0.00 9.12
CA GLU A 129 -14.10 -1.33 9.67
C GLU A 129 -12.62 -1.54 10.01
N ASN A 130 -11.79 -0.48 9.95
CA ASN A 130 -10.33 -0.50 10.10
C ASN A 130 -9.59 -1.35 9.04
N ILE A 131 -10.18 -1.55 7.89
CA ILE A 131 -9.52 -2.23 6.79
C ILE A 131 -8.78 -1.18 5.94
N LEU A 132 -7.52 -1.45 5.62
CA LEU A 132 -6.74 -0.61 4.72
C LEU A 132 -7.37 -0.62 3.32
N VAL A 133 -7.70 0.55 2.81
CA VAL A 133 -8.27 0.74 1.47
C VAL A 133 -7.36 1.65 0.67
N PRO A 134 -6.57 1.14 -0.29
CA PRO A 134 -5.73 1.98 -1.11
C PRO A 134 -6.53 3.07 -1.82
N ILE A 135 -5.97 4.27 -1.86
CA ILE A 135 -6.52 5.38 -2.64
C ILE A 135 -6.24 5.12 -4.11
N GLN A 136 -7.28 5.19 -4.93
CA GLN A 136 -7.15 5.16 -6.38
C GLN A 136 -7.46 6.53 -6.96
N LYS A 137 -6.57 7.05 -7.82
CA LYS A 137 -6.73 8.31 -8.54
C LYS A 137 -6.41 8.13 -10.02
N ASN A 138 -7.17 8.83 -10.87
CA ASN A 138 -6.93 8.89 -12.30
C ASN A 138 -6.05 10.10 -12.62
N PHE A 139 -5.16 9.95 -13.58
CA PHE A 139 -4.47 11.08 -14.19
C PHE A 139 -5.35 11.71 -15.26
N ILE A 140 -5.38 13.03 -15.27
CA ILE A 140 -6.24 13.84 -16.13
C ILE A 140 -5.40 14.56 -17.15
N ASP A 141 -5.85 14.61 -18.40
CA ASP A 141 -5.24 15.46 -19.44
C ASP A 141 -5.46 16.93 -19.05
N PRO A 142 -4.40 17.71 -18.86
CA PRO A 142 -4.52 19.12 -18.48
C PRO A 142 -5.31 19.94 -19.51
N VAL A 143 -5.20 19.64 -20.81
CA VAL A 143 -5.93 20.37 -21.85
C VAL A 143 -7.42 20.18 -21.71
N GLN A 144 -7.86 18.93 -21.61
CA GLN A 144 -9.27 18.59 -21.43
C GLN A 144 -9.85 19.18 -20.15
N TYR A 145 -9.08 19.13 -19.05
CA TYR A 145 -9.50 19.70 -17.77
C TYR A 145 -9.77 21.19 -17.84
N TYR A 146 -8.86 21.97 -18.43
CA TYR A 146 -9.02 23.41 -18.51
C TYR A 146 -10.06 23.84 -19.53
N GLU A 147 -10.26 23.09 -20.62
CA GLU A 147 -11.36 23.33 -21.56
C GLU A 147 -12.74 23.11 -20.91
N GLN A 148 -12.89 22.02 -20.16
CA GLN A 148 -14.12 21.77 -19.42
C GLN A 148 -14.40 22.85 -18.39
N LYS A 149 -13.39 23.25 -17.63
CA LYS A 149 -13.51 24.32 -16.62
C LYS A 149 -13.90 25.65 -17.25
N LYS A 150 -13.39 25.97 -18.44
CA LYS A 150 -13.75 27.19 -19.17
C LYS A 150 -15.22 27.19 -19.60
N ARG A 151 -15.74 26.03 -20.02
CA ARG A 151 -17.18 25.89 -20.41
C ARG A 151 -18.14 26.02 -19.23
N LEU A 152 -17.73 25.57 -18.04
CA LEU A 152 -18.57 25.66 -16.83
C LEU A 152 -18.63 27.07 -16.22
N ASN A 153 -17.69 27.95 -16.57
CA ASN A 153 -17.61 29.32 -16.07
C ASN A 153 -18.19 30.35 -17.07
N GLN A 154 -18.78 29.91 -18.17
CA GLN A 154 -19.55 30.72 -19.13
C GLN A 154 -21.05 30.55 -18.92
#